data_86d773e9e4f005c0a3006cb96a96b2b9
#
_entry.id   86d773e9e4f005c0a3006cb96a96b2b9
#
_cell.length_a   1.000
_cell.length_b   1.000
_cell.length_c   1.000
_cell.angle_alpha   90.00
_cell.angle_beta   90.00
_cell.angle_gamma   90.00
#
_symmetry.space_group_name_H-M   'P 1'
#
loop_
_entity.id
_entity.type
_entity.pdbx_description
1 polymer ?
#
loop_
_entity_poly.entity_id
_entity_poly.type
_entity_poly.pdbx_seq_one_letter_code
_entity_poly.pdbx_strand_id
1 'polypeptide(L)'
;MADPVVIHTDGGASGNPGPGGYGAILQWGGHRKEFTAGYRLTTNNRMELLAVIVALEALKKDGTEAWVVSDSKYVIDSVQKGWVFNWEKKGFKGKKNPDLWMRFLKVYRRHKVRFDWVKGHAGNPMNERADHLAVTAYQKKGLLVDDGYEASIS
;
A
#
# COMPACT_ATOMS: atom_id res chain seq x y z
N MET A 1 -14.13 23.67 2.49
CA MET A 1 -13.31 22.47 2.77
C MET A 1 -13.22 21.59 1.54
N ALA A 2 -12.04 21.16 1.22
CA ALA A 2 -11.86 20.25 0.10
C ALA A 2 -12.35 18.86 0.50
N ASP A 3 -12.95 18.14 -0.45
CA ASP A 3 -13.32 16.75 -0.25
C ASP A 3 -12.07 15.89 -0.07
N PRO A 4 -12.15 14.81 0.70
CA PRO A 4 -11.02 13.91 0.86
C PRO A 4 -10.67 13.22 -0.46
N VAL A 5 -9.40 12.88 -0.62
CA VAL A 5 -8.97 11.98 -1.69
C VAL A 5 -9.31 10.56 -1.24
N VAL A 6 -10.12 9.87 -2.01
CA VAL A 6 -10.47 8.47 -1.73
C VAL A 6 -9.48 7.57 -2.45
N ILE A 7 -8.87 6.67 -1.71
CA ILE A 7 -7.79 5.81 -2.21
C ILE A 7 -8.19 4.36 -2.02
N HIS A 8 -8.24 3.61 -3.12
CA HIS A 8 -8.44 2.16 -3.09
C HIS A 8 -7.12 1.49 -3.42
N THR A 9 -6.70 0.54 -2.61
CA THR A 9 -5.41 -0.13 -2.76
C THR A 9 -5.57 -1.64 -2.73
N ASP A 10 -4.67 -2.34 -3.44
CA ASP A 10 -4.53 -3.78 -3.36
C ASP A 10 -3.09 -4.16 -3.68
N GLY A 11 -2.69 -5.33 -3.22
CA GLY A 11 -1.36 -5.87 -3.49
C GLY A 11 -1.33 -7.36 -3.24
N GLY A 12 -0.40 -8.03 -3.88
CA GLY A 12 -0.27 -9.46 -3.70
C GLY A 12 0.96 -10.01 -4.39
N ALA A 13 1.27 -11.25 -4.08
CA ALA A 13 2.35 -11.98 -4.72
C ALA A 13 1.92 -13.42 -5.02
N SER A 14 2.35 -13.91 -6.17
CA SER A 14 2.12 -15.29 -6.57
C SER A 14 3.17 -16.16 -5.89
N GLY A 15 2.72 -17.10 -5.00
CA GLY A 15 3.65 -17.98 -4.28
C GLY A 15 4.27 -17.41 -3.02
N ASN A 16 3.96 -16.28 -2.60
CA ASN A 16 4.30 -15.51 -1.38
C ASN A 16 5.43 -16.10 -0.49
N PRO A 17 6.74 -15.88 -0.78
CA PRO A 17 7.25 -14.89 -1.74
C PRO A 17 7.21 -15.37 -3.17
N GLY A 18 7.19 -14.41 -4.09
CA GLY A 18 7.18 -14.65 -5.52
C GLY A 18 7.00 -13.35 -6.28
N PRO A 19 6.72 -13.42 -7.58
CA PRO A 19 6.38 -12.23 -8.33
C PRO A 19 5.12 -11.58 -7.74
N GLY A 20 5.15 -10.28 -7.57
CA GLY A 20 4.03 -9.57 -6.97
C GLY A 20 3.86 -8.18 -7.54
N GLY A 21 2.73 -7.55 -7.19
CA GLY A 21 2.45 -6.22 -7.66
C GLY A 21 1.45 -5.51 -6.78
N TYR A 22 1.29 -4.21 -7.03
CA TYR A 22 0.30 -3.41 -6.35
C TYR A 22 -0.53 -2.60 -7.33
N GLY A 23 -1.70 -2.19 -6.87
CA GLY A 23 -2.55 -1.23 -7.56
C GLY A 23 -3.10 -0.23 -6.57
N ALA A 24 -3.15 1.03 -6.97
CA ALA A 24 -3.73 2.09 -6.17
C ALA A 24 -4.51 3.03 -7.07
N ILE A 25 -5.70 3.43 -6.63
CA ILE A 25 -6.59 4.31 -7.38
C ILE A 25 -6.93 5.48 -6.48
N LEU A 26 -6.60 6.68 -6.93
CA LEU A 26 -6.90 7.93 -6.23
C LEU A 26 -8.03 8.64 -6.95
N GLN A 27 -9.07 9.04 -6.21
CA GLN A 27 -10.20 9.79 -6.75
C GLN A 27 -10.45 11.04 -5.92
N TRP A 28 -10.62 12.18 -6.58
CA TRP A 28 -10.99 13.43 -5.93
C TRP A 28 -11.76 14.29 -6.93
N GLY A 29 -12.95 14.78 -6.54
CA GLY A 29 -13.82 15.47 -7.47
C GLY A 29 -14.08 14.63 -8.71
N GLY A 30 -13.90 15.19 -9.89
CA GLY A 30 -14.01 14.46 -11.15
C GLY A 30 -12.72 13.83 -11.64
N HIS A 31 -11.66 13.82 -10.80
CA HIS A 31 -10.33 13.34 -11.20
C HIS A 31 -10.06 11.94 -10.70
N ARG A 32 -9.25 11.19 -11.44
CA ARG A 32 -8.83 9.85 -11.06
C ARG A 32 -7.41 9.61 -11.53
N LYS A 33 -6.59 9.02 -10.66
CA LYS A 33 -5.24 8.54 -11.02
C LYS A 33 -5.07 7.10 -10.58
N GLU A 34 -4.35 6.33 -11.37
CA GLU A 34 -4.02 4.95 -11.05
C GLU A 34 -2.51 4.79 -11.00
N PHE A 35 -2.04 4.00 -10.02
CA PHE A 35 -0.64 3.63 -9.88
C PHE A 35 -0.53 2.11 -9.80
N THR A 36 0.46 1.56 -10.47
CA THR A 36 0.71 0.12 -10.45
C THR A 36 2.18 -0.16 -10.73
N ALA A 37 2.70 -1.22 -10.15
CA ALA A 37 4.04 -1.72 -10.47
C ALA A 37 4.13 -3.19 -10.10
N GLY A 38 4.98 -3.92 -10.81
CA GLY A 38 5.23 -5.33 -10.57
C GLY A 38 6.69 -5.58 -10.24
N TYR A 39 6.92 -6.54 -9.34
CA TYR A 39 8.23 -6.89 -8.81
C TYR A 39 8.50 -8.37 -9.00
N ARG A 40 9.75 -8.72 -9.27
CA ARG A 40 10.13 -10.11 -9.56
C ARG A 40 10.09 -11.04 -8.35
N LEU A 41 10.33 -10.49 -7.16
CA LEU A 41 10.32 -11.26 -5.91
C LEU A 41 9.95 -10.35 -4.74
N THR A 42 8.80 -10.62 -4.13
CA THR A 42 8.28 -9.82 -3.02
C THR A 42 7.25 -10.64 -2.24
N THR A 43 6.52 -10.00 -1.32
CA THR A 43 5.48 -10.66 -0.52
C THR A 43 4.16 -9.91 -0.61
N ASN A 44 3.07 -10.60 -0.25
CA ASN A 44 1.75 -10.00 -0.19
C ASN A 44 1.76 -8.73 0.69
N ASN A 45 2.29 -8.85 1.91
CA ASN A 45 2.26 -7.74 2.87
C ASN A 45 3.06 -6.53 2.38
N ARG A 46 4.19 -6.77 1.72
CA ARG A 46 4.97 -5.67 1.16
C ARG A 46 4.20 -4.93 0.07
N MET A 47 3.53 -5.67 -0.81
CA MET A 47 2.76 -5.06 -1.89
C MET A 47 1.53 -4.32 -1.38
N GLU A 48 0.84 -4.87 -0.38
CA GLU A 48 -0.28 -4.20 0.27
C GLU A 48 0.15 -2.87 0.90
N LEU A 49 1.26 -2.88 1.60
CA LEU A 49 1.79 -1.68 2.25
C LEU A 49 2.32 -0.68 1.23
N LEU A 50 3.04 -1.15 0.21
CA LEU A 50 3.61 -0.28 -0.81
C LEU A 50 2.53 0.44 -1.62
N ALA A 51 1.40 -0.20 -1.88
CA ALA A 51 0.26 0.44 -2.55
C ALA A 51 -0.20 1.68 -1.78
N VAL A 52 -0.32 1.58 -0.47
CA VAL A 52 -0.73 2.70 0.39
C VAL A 52 0.35 3.79 0.38
N ILE A 53 1.61 3.40 0.50
CA ILE A 53 2.74 4.35 0.52
C ILE A 53 2.77 5.18 -0.76
N VAL A 54 2.74 4.51 -1.91
CA VAL A 54 2.81 5.18 -3.22
C VAL A 54 1.64 6.13 -3.40
N ALA A 55 0.44 5.71 -3.01
CA ALA A 55 -0.75 6.55 -3.10
C ALA A 55 -0.61 7.82 -2.25
N LEU A 56 -0.16 7.67 -1.01
CA LEU A 56 0.03 8.83 -0.13
C LEU A 56 1.16 9.74 -0.60
N GLU A 57 2.24 9.16 -1.13
CA GLU A 57 3.35 9.95 -1.68
C GLU A 57 2.95 10.74 -2.92
N ALA A 58 1.92 10.30 -3.63
CA ALA A 58 1.41 11.02 -4.80
C ALA A 58 0.62 12.28 -4.43
N LEU A 59 0.24 12.44 -3.18
CA LEU A 59 -0.46 13.64 -2.70
C LEU A 59 0.53 14.80 -2.59
N LYS A 60 0.30 15.85 -3.37
CA LYS A 60 1.26 16.95 -3.50
C LYS A 60 1.22 17.95 -2.36
N LYS A 61 0.07 18.11 -1.71
CA LYS A 61 -0.14 19.13 -0.68
C LYS A 61 -0.17 18.50 0.70
N ASP A 62 0.69 18.99 1.60
CA ASP A 62 0.69 18.55 2.99
C ASP A 62 -0.65 18.85 3.66
N GLY A 63 -1.07 17.99 4.58
CA GLY A 63 -2.34 18.13 5.27
C GLY A 63 -3.56 17.70 4.46
N THR A 64 -3.35 17.00 3.34
CA THR A 64 -4.45 16.46 2.53
C THR A 64 -5.21 15.40 3.33
N GLU A 65 -6.54 15.47 3.30
CA GLU A 65 -7.38 14.42 3.85
C GLU A 65 -7.41 13.25 2.88
N ALA A 66 -6.91 12.10 3.32
CA ALA A 66 -6.84 10.89 2.53
C ALA A 66 -7.64 9.78 3.20
N TRP A 67 -8.57 9.19 2.46
CA TRP A 67 -9.40 8.09 2.93
C TRP A 67 -8.96 6.83 2.20
N VAL A 68 -8.23 5.96 2.90
CA VAL A 68 -7.68 4.73 2.33
C VAL A 68 -8.63 3.57 2.59
N VAL A 69 -9.09 2.94 1.53
CA VAL A 69 -9.96 1.77 1.54
C VAL A 69 -9.15 0.56 1.10
N SER A 70 -8.98 -0.42 1.97
CA SER A 70 -8.13 -1.57 1.72
C SER A 70 -8.72 -2.83 2.36
N ASP A 71 -8.41 -4.00 1.78
CA ASP A 71 -8.77 -5.29 2.37
C ASP A 71 -7.63 -5.88 3.22
N SER A 72 -6.51 -5.17 3.33
CA SER A 72 -5.36 -5.66 4.09
C SER A 72 -5.48 -5.37 5.57
N LYS A 73 -5.80 -6.41 6.35
CA LYS A 73 -5.80 -6.29 7.81
C LYS A 73 -4.40 -6.02 8.35
N TYR A 74 -3.38 -6.56 7.69
CA TYR A 74 -1.99 -6.31 8.08
C TYR A 74 -1.70 -4.81 8.14
N VAL A 75 -2.01 -4.07 7.08
CA VAL A 75 -1.75 -2.63 7.04
C VAL A 75 -2.66 -1.88 8.00
N ILE A 76 -3.96 -2.12 7.92
CA ILE A 76 -4.95 -1.36 8.69
C ILE A 76 -4.77 -1.58 10.19
N ASP A 77 -4.64 -2.83 10.63
CA ASP A 77 -4.50 -3.14 12.06
C ASP A 77 -3.19 -2.60 12.62
N SER A 78 -2.10 -2.68 11.86
CA SER A 78 -0.82 -2.15 12.29
C SER A 78 -0.89 -0.65 12.62
N VAL A 79 -1.73 0.09 11.89
CA VAL A 79 -1.91 1.52 12.12
C VAL A 79 -3.00 1.79 13.16
N GLN A 80 -4.20 1.24 12.96
CA GLN A 80 -5.36 1.53 13.81
C GLN A 80 -5.19 1.02 15.24
N LYS A 81 -4.56 -0.12 15.42
CA LYS A 81 -4.27 -0.68 16.75
C LYS A 81 -2.99 -0.11 17.36
N GLY A 82 -2.32 0.79 16.64
CA GLY A 82 -1.13 1.47 17.13
C GLY A 82 0.13 0.63 17.17
N TRP A 83 0.11 -0.56 16.60
CA TRP A 83 1.27 -1.48 16.63
C TRP A 83 2.51 -0.88 16.00
N VAL A 84 2.38 -0.23 14.85
CA VAL A 84 3.51 0.31 14.11
C VAL A 84 4.23 1.40 14.92
N PHE A 85 3.52 2.16 15.73
CA PHE A 85 4.12 3.22 16.54
C PHE A 85 4.96 2.62 17.68
N ASN A 86 4.52 1.48 18.22
CA ASN A 86 5.31 0.74 19.20
C ASN A 86 6.55 0.11 18.57
N TRP A 87 6.40 -0.45 17.37
CA TRP A 87 7.54 -1.00 16.63
C TRP A 87 8.59 0.07 16.35
N GLU A 88 8.15 1.26 15.97
CA GLU A 88 9.05 2.39 15.71
C GLU A 88 9.86 2.75 16.96
N LYS A 89 9.22 2.83 18.12
CA LYS A 89 9.89 3.12 19.39
C LYS A 89 10.99 2.11 19.73
N LYS A 90 10.82 0.87 19.27
CA LYS A 90 11.77 -0.24 19.49
C LYS A 90 12.72 -0.43 18.31
N GLY A 91 12.77 0.50 17.36
CA GLY A 91 13.63 0.42 16.18
C GLY A 91 13.27 -0.72 15.24
N PHE A 92 12.01 -1.15 15.25
CA PHE A 92 11.50 -2.27 14.46
C PHE A 92 12.19 -3.60 14.72
N LYS A 93 12.80 -3.75 15.91
CA LYS A 93 13.52 -4.96 16.26
C LYS A 93 12.60 -6.19 16.20
N GLY A 94 13.02 -7.20 15.43
CA GLY A 94 12.25 -8.44 15.26
C GLY A 94 11.01 -8.29 14.39
N LYS A 95 10.82 -7.15 13.71
CA LYS A 95 9.66 -6.93 12.86
C LYS A 95 10.06 -6.98 11.40
N LYS A 96 9.11 -7.46 10.55
CA LYS A 96 9.30 -7.51 9.11
C LYS A 96 9.00 -6.16 8.47
N ASN A 97 9.61 -5.92 7.32
CA ASN A 97 9.34 -4.75 6.48
C ASN A 97 9.65 -3.40 7.12
N PRO A 98 10.74 -3.29 7.89
CA PRO A 98 11.04 -2.01 8.55
C PRO A 98 11.29 -0.89 7.55
N ASP A 99 11.89 -1.19 6.39
CA ASP A 99 12.13 -0.21 5.32
C ASP A 99 10.83 0.44 4.85
N LEU A 100 9.82 -0.38 4.56
CA LEU A 100 8.52 0.13 4.10
C LEU A 100 7.76 0.84 5.22
N TRP A 101 7.79 0.32 6.46
CA TRP A 101 7.11 0.98 7.56
C TRP A 101 7.71 2.34 7.91
N MET A 102 9.02 2.48 7.81
CA MET A 102 9.68 3.79 8.01
C MET A 102 9.26 4.77 6.93
N ARG A 103 9.22 4.33 5.67
CA ARG A 103 8.76 5.14 4.55
C ARG A 103 7.28 5.52 4.70
N PHE A 104 6.45 4.56 5.15
CA PHE A 104 5.03 4.80 5.42
C PHE A 104 4.85 5.89 6.48
N LEU A 105 5.53 5.78 7.62
CA LEU A 105 5.36 6.73 8.70
C LEU A 105 5.75 8.15 8.29
N LYS A 106 6.79 8.28 7.46
CA LYS A 106 7.21 9.57 6.96
C LYS A 106 6.11 10.27 6.17
N VAL A 107 5.44 9.56 5.27
CA VAL A 107 4.36 10.14 4.45
C VAL A 107 3.05 10.23 5.23
N TYR A 108 2.79 9.27 6.09
CA TYR A 108 1.58 9.24 6.93
C TYR A 108 1.46 10.50 7.78
N ARG A 109 2.58 10.95 8.36
CA ARG A 109 2.61 12.13 9.24
C ARG A 109 2.43 13.46 8.51
N ARG A 110 2.52 13.45 7.19
CA ARG A 110 2.32 14.66 6.36
C ARG A 110 0.86 14.92 6.04
N HIS A 111 -0.01 13.94 6.21
CA HIS A 111 -1.40 14.01 5.80
C HIS A 111 -2.36 13.60 6.92
N LYS A 112 -3.65 13.84 6.69
CA LYS A 112 -4.72 13.38 7.58
C LYS A 112 -5.31 12.11 6.98
N VAL A 113 -4.84 10.96 7.46
CA VAL A 113 -5.16 9.66 6.86
C VAL A 113 -6.20 8.92 7.69
N ARG A 114 -7.26 8.49 7.03
CA ARG A 114 -8.28 7.63 7.59
C ARG A 114 -8.26 6.30 6.85
N PHE A 115 -8.39 5.20 7.59
CA PHE A 115 -8.44 3.86 7.00
C PHE A 115 -9.81 3.24 7.21
N ASP A 116 -10.31 2.57 6.16
CA ASP A 116 -11.47 1.70 6.26
C ASP A 116 -11.12 0.34 5.67
N TRP A 117 -11.38 -0.69 6.47
CA TRP A 117 -11.23 -2.05 6.00
C TRP A 117 -12.48 -2.47 5.23
N VAL A 118 -12.27 -3.13 4.08
CA VAL A 118 -13.34 -3.75 3.31
C VAL A 118 -12.97 -5.20 3.07
N LYS A 119 -13.99 -6.05 2.99
CA LYS A 119 -13.77 -7.45 2.66
C LYS A 119 -13.32 -7.56 1.21
N GLY A 120 -12.24 -8.29 0.95
CA GLY A 120 -11.73 -8.51 -0.41
C GLY A 120 -12.79 -9.16 -1.29
N HIS A 121 -12.86 -8.72 -2.54
CA HIS A 121 -13.76 -9.25 -3.57
C HIS A 121 -15.25 -9.15 -3.22
N ALA A 122 -15.63 -8.16 -2.42
CA ALA A 122 -17.02 -7.96 -1.99
C ALA A 122 -17.85 -7.12 -2.97
N GLY A 123 -17.51 -7.13 -4.26
CA GLY A 123 -18.28 -6.44 -5.28
C GLY A 123 -18.05 -4.94 -5.38
N ASN A 124 -17.02 -4.41 -4.73
CA ASN A 124 -16.66 -3.00 -4.85
C ASN A 124 -15.85 -2.79 -6.13
N PRO A 125 -16.37 -2.02 -7.12
CA PRO A 125 -15.70 -1.87 -8.42
C PRO A 125 -14.28 -1.31 -8.33
N MET A 126 -14.02 -0.39 -7.40
CA MET A 126 -12.68 0.20 -7.25
C MET A 126 -11.71 -0.79 -6.61
N ASN A 127 -12.16 -1.59 -5.65
CA ASN A 127 -11.33 -2.64 -5.08
C ASN A 127 -11.00 -3.70 -6.13
N GLU A 128 -11.97 -4.08 -6.95
CA GLU A 128 -11.74 -5.02 -8.06
C GLU A 128 -10.76 -4.45 -9.08
N ARG A 129 -10.85 -3.14 -9.37
CA ARG A 129 -9.91 -2.48 -10.27
C ARG A 129 -8.50 -2.48 -9.69
N ALA A 130 -8.36 -2.19 -8.40
CA ALA A 130 -7.06 -2.21 -7.72
C ALA A 130 -6.45 -3.62 -7.74
N ASP A 131 -7.27 -4.66 -7.50
CA ASP A 131 -6.84 -6.06 -7.62
C ASP A 131 -6.35 -6.36 -9.04
N HIS A 132 -7.12 -5.98 -10.05
CA HIS A 132 -6.75 -6.18 -11.44
C HIS A 132 -5.41 -5.52 -11.77
N LEU A 133 -5.20 -4.28 -11.32
CA LEU A 133 -3.93 -3.58 -11.52
C LEU A 133 -2.77 -4.33 -10.85
N ALA A 134 -2.97 -4.81 -9.63
CA ALA A 134 -1.95 -5.55 -8.89
C ALA A 134 -1.57 -6.86 -9.59
N VAL A 135 -2.56 -7.65 -9.99
CA VAL A 135 -2.33 -8.95 -10.63
C VAL A 135 -1.69 -8.79 -12.00
N THR A 136 -2.20 -7.89 -12.83
CA THR A 136 -1.64 -7.68 -14.17
C THR A 136 -0.23 -7.12 -14.12
N ALA A 137 0.11 -6.36 -13.07
CA ALA A 137 1.45 -5.79 -12.93
C ALA A 137 2.55 -6.84 -12.90
N TYR A 138 2.37 -7.92 -12.13
CA TYR A 138 3.42 -8.93 -12.02
C TYR A 138 3.38 -9.98 -13.14
N GLN A 139 2.35 -9.96 -13.97
CA GLN A 139 2.26 -10.81 -15.17
C GLN A 139 2.99 -10.22 -16.37
N LYS A 140 3.43 -8.97 -16.27
CA LYS A 140 4.15 -8.29 -17.34
C LYS A 140 5.62 -8.70 -17.39
N LYS A 141 6.28 -8.43 -18.51
CA LYS A 141 7.74 -8.55 -18.61
C LYS A 141 8.40 -7.31 -17.99
N GLY A 142 9.68 -7.44 -17.63
CA GLY A 142 10.45 -6.31 -17.12
C GLY A 142 10.10 -5.93 -15.69
N LEU A 143 9.88 -6.93 -14.84
CA LEU A 143 9.57 -6.69 -13.45
C LEU A 143 10.69 -5.96 -12.72
N LEU A 144 10.31 -5.12 -11.76
CA LEU A 144 11.23 -4.36 -10.94
C LEU A 144 11.86 -5.26 -9.87
N VAL A 145 12.89 -4.74 -9.22
CA VAL A 145 13.54 -5.39 -8.09
C VAL A 145 13.03 -4.73 -6.79
N ASP A 146 12.53 -5.55 -5.87
CA ASP A 146 12.19 -5.09 -4.53
C ASP A 146 13.47 -5.13 -3.69
N ASP A 147 14.24 -4.06 -3.75
CA ASP A 147 15.56 -4.00 -3.14
C ASP A 147 15.53 -4.28 -1.65
N GLY A 148 14.58 -3.71 -0.93
CA GLY A 148 14.46 -3.91 0.50
C GLY A 148 14.18 -5.36 0.86
N TYR A 149 13.31 -6.03 0.10
CA TYR A 149 13.01 -7.42 0.35
C TYR A 149 14.18 -8.33 0.00
N GLU A 150 14.76 -8.17 -1.20
CA GLU A 150 15.83 -9.05 -1.65
C GLU A 150 17.09 -8.89 -0.79
N ALA A 151 17.36 -7.68 -0.30
CA ALA A 151 18.44 -7.46 0.65
C ALA A 151 18.19 -8.17 1.99
N SER A 152 16.94 -8.29 2.41
CA SER A 152 16.59 -8.91 3.68
C SER A 152 16.77 -10.42 3.70
N ILE A 153 16.81 -11.06 2.53
CA ILE A 153 16.94 -12.52 2.40
C ILE A 153 18.30 -12.97 1.88
N SER A 154 19.18 -12.02 1.58
CA SER A 154 20.53 -12.34 1.08
C SER A 154 21.55 -12.54 2.19
#